data_209945f92b9a2563cd0d8b6feae4e408
#
_entry.id   209945f92b9a2563cd0d8b6feae4e408
#
_cell.length_a   1.000
_cell.length_b   1.000
_cell.length_c   1.000
_cell.angle_alpha   90.00
_cell.angle_beta   90.00
_cell.angle_gamma   90.00
#
_symmetry.space_group_name_H-M   'P 1'
#
loop_
_entity.id
_entity.type
_entity.pdbx_description
1 polymer ?
#
loop_
_entity_poly.entity_id
_entity_poly.type
_entity_poly.pdbx_seq_one_letter_code
_entity_poly.pdbx_strand_id
1 'polypeptide(L)'
;MVDLRRLRGISVHRGGSRARIGAGAHAIEVVDALARHGGAVPLGSCPTVGFGGLALGGGYGLAARAWGLTADDVVAITVVTPDGKRRRVDAHHHADLFHALRGAGGGNFGIATRFELRVHHAPRAAFFRGSLPGAADAIAAWQAWAPETDPRLTALLQLGSDGGVTVLGQYLGSEAELSRLLGPLRRAGASLTTGSSAYGPLQVRWANGRTSPRTRFSAKSHYVPHALPAHTRERLVAELARSRCSLLFDAYGGSAKAIHHRDARYSIQYLTYDGDTAGLRRLHAIVAPHANGAYVNYIDPELHGWRRAYYGRNLERLEAVRERYDPDRRFRFPRSI
;
A
#
# COMPACT_ATOMS: atom_id res chain seq x y z
N MET A 1 -1.12 -18.72 18.31
CA MET A 1 -0.36 -17.93 17.29
C MET A 1 0.23 -18.93 16.28
N VAL A 2 0.18 -18.63 14.98
CA VAL A 2 0.80 -19.46 13.92
C VAL A 2 1.98 -18.69 13.34
N ASP A 3 3.15 -19.29 13.35
CA ASP A 3 4.40 -18.69 12.84
C ASP A 3 4.69 -19.15 11.41
N LEU A 4 4.72 -18.22 10.47
CA LEU A 4 4.97 -18.50 9.06
C LEU A 4 6.41 -18.19 8.61
N ARG A 5 7.28 -17.72 9.51
CA ARG A 5 8.64 -17.26 9.17
C ARG A 5 9.51 -18.30 8.44
N ARG A 6 9.19 -19.58 8.56
CA ARG A 6 9.88 -20.67 7.85
C ARG A 6 9.38 -20.89 6.43
N LEU A 7 8.23 -20.34 6.03
CA LEU A 7 7.65 -20.48 4.70
C LEU A 7 8.16 -19.35 3.77
N ARG A 8 9.47 -19.29 3.53
CA ARG A 8 10.13 -18.19 2.79
C ARG A 8 10.55 -18.54 1.36
N GLY A 9 10.27 -19.75 0.89
CA GLY A 9 10.69 -20.19 -0.44
C GLY A 9 10.13 -19.30 -1.55
N ILE A 10 10.99 -18.85 -2.45
CA ILE A 10 10.64 -18.07 -3.63
C ILE A 10 11.18 -18.80 -4.86
N SER A 11 10.34 -19.01 -5.85
CA SER A 11 10.73 -19.57 -7.14
C SER A 11 10.11 -18.81 -8.29
N VAL A 12 10.93 -18.48 -9.28
CA VAL A 12 10.50 -17.81 -10.53
C VAL A 12 10.43 -18.89 -11.62
N HIS A 13 9.33 -18.92 -12.36
CA HIS A 13 9.15 -19.87 -13.46
C HIS A 13 10.08 -19.53 -14.64
N ARG A 14 10.44 -20.55 -15.44
CA ARG A 14 11.13 -20.33 -16.70
C ARG A 14 10.33 -19.34 -17.55
N GLY A 15 11.01 -18.32 -18.08
CA GLY A 15 10.37 -17.22 -18.81
C GLY A 15 9.98 -16.00 -17.95
N GLY A 16 10.17 -16.04 -16.61
CA GLY A 16 10.10 -14.85 -15.75
C GLY A 16 8.72 -14.26 -15.48
N SER A 17 7.66 -14.71 -16.14
CA SER A 17 6.32 -14.09 -16.06
C SER A 17 5.46 -14.54 -14.87
N ARG A 18 5.93 -15.50 -14.10
CA ARG A 18 5.24 -16.05 -12.92
C ARG A 18 6.23 -16.34 -11.80
N ALA A 19 5.77 -16.17 -10.56
CA ALA A 19 6.53 -16.54 -9.36
C ALA A 19 5.64 -17.23 -8.33
N ARG A 20 6.25 -18.12 -7.54
CA ARG A 20 5.66 -18.70 -6.31
C ARG A 20 6.40 -18.14 -5.12
N ILE A 21 5.67 -17.61 -4.15
CA ILE A 21 6.20 -16.93 -3.00
C ILE A 21 5.57 -17.52 -1.74
N GLY A 22 6.41 -17.95 -0.80
CA GLY A 22 5.99 -18.39 0.51
C GLY A 22 5.50 -17.21 1.36
N ALA A 23 4.45 -17.41 2.14
CA ALA A 23 3.80 -16.36 2.92
C ALA A 23 4.71 -15.68 3.96
N GLY A 24 5.75 -16.38 4.43
CA GLY A 24 6.73 -15.87 5.40
C GLY A 24 7.92 -15.13 4.79
N ALA A 25 7.99 -14.99 3.47
CA ALA A 25 9.02 -14.19 2.81
C ALA A 25 8.87 -12.70 3.16
N HIS A 26 9.98 -11.99 3.23
CA HIS A 26 9.97 -10.53 3.36
C HIS A 26 9.91 -9.85 1.99
N ALA A 27 9.36 -8.65 1.94
CA ALA A 27 9.22 -7.89 0.69
C ALA A 27 10.56 -7.74 -0.06
N ILE A 28 11.64 -7.44 0.67
CA ILE A 28 12.97 -7.28 0.05
C ILE A 28 13.52 -8.57 -0.57
N GLU A 29 13.20 -9.73 0.01
CA GLU A 29 13.60 -11.03 -0.55
C GLU A 29 12.88 -11.31 -1.86
N VAL A 30 11.61 -10.89 -1.95
CA VAL A 30 10.82 -10.99 -3.18
C VAL A 30 11.41 -10.07 -4.25
N VAL A 31 11.74 -8.82 -3.89
CA VAL A 31 12.40 -7.86 -4.80
C VAL A 31 13.70 -8.47 -5.36
N ASP A 32 14.56 -8.99 -4.50
CA ASP A 32 15.85 -9.57 -4.92
C ASP A 32 15.68 -10.80 -5.82
N ALA A 33 14.73 -11.68 -5.48
CA ALA A 33 14.49 -12.88 -6.26
C ALA A 33 13.98 -12.56 -7.67
N LEU A 34 13.03 -11.61 -7.79
CA LEU A 34 12.47 -11.22 -9.08
C LEU A 34 13.45 -10.40 -9.91
N ALA A 35 14.19 -9.48 -9.30
CA ALA A 35 15.14 -8.61 -10.00
C ALA A 35 16.24 -9.39 -10.74
N ARG A 36 16.68 -10.55 -10.22
CA ARG A 36 17.62 -11.44 -10.92
C ARG A 36 17.11 -11.95 -12.28
N HIS A 37 15.81 -11.89 -12.50
CA HIS A 37 15.14 -12.28 -13.74
C HIS A 37 14.56 -11.07 -14.49
N GLY A 38 14.96 -9.84 -14.15
CA GLY A 38 14.39 -8.61 -14.73
C GLY A 38 12.91 -8.41 -14.42
N GLY A 39 12.40 -9.11 -13.40
CA GLY A 39 11.01 -9.11 -13.01
C GLY A 39 10.72 -8.23 -11.80
N ALA A 40 9.46 -7.84 -11.65
CA ALA A 40 8.95 -7.06 -10.53
C ALA A 40 7.46 -7.35 -10.28
N VAL A 41 7.03 -7.06 -9.06
CA VAL A 41 5.61 -6.94 -8.67
C VAL A 41 5.44 -5.68 -7.84
N PRO A 42 4.27 -5.04 -7.81
CA PRO A 42 4.04 -3.89 -6.95
C PRO A 42 4.12 -4.32 -5.49
N LEU A 43 5.12 -3.83 -4.76
CA LEU A 43 5.35 -4.09 -3.34
C LEU A 43 5.51 -2.78 -2.59
N GLY A 44 5.11 -2.76 -1.32
CA GLY A 44 5.40 -1.66 -0.43
C GLY A 44 6.90 -1.46 -0.21
N SER A 45 7.30 -0.24 0.16
CA SER A 45 8.69 0.15 0.33
C SER A 45 9.34 -0.39 1.62
N CYS A 46 8.59 -0.90 2.59
CA CYS A 46 9.16 -1.43 3.84
C CYS A 46 9.81 -2.80 3.61
N PRO A 47 11.14 -2.98 3.81
CA PRO A 47 11.87 -4.16 3.37
C PRO A 47 11.53 -5.43 4.15
N THR A 48 11.19 -5.30 5.44
CA THR A 48 10.95 -6.41 6.36
C THR A 48 9.47 -6.76 6.54
N VAL A 49 8.58 -6.11 5.78
CA VAL A 49 7.15 -6.48 5.79
C VAL A 49 6.98 -7.89 5.26
N GLY A 50 6.18 -8.71 5.98
CA GLY A 50 5.86 -10.08 5.57
C GLY A 50 4.94 -10.08 4.34
N PHE A 51 5.35 -10.79 3.30
CA PHE A 51 4.65 -10.82 2.02
C PHE A 51 3.20 -11.27 2.15
N GLY A 52 2.94 -12.31 2.96
CA GLY A 52 1.59 -12.85 3.13
C GLY A 52 0.59 -11.82 3.65
N GLY A 53 0.95 -11.08 4.71
CA GLY A 53 0.09 -10.02 5.25
C GLY A 53 -0.11 -8.88 4.28
N LEU A 54 0.96 -8.45 3.62
CA LEU A 54 0.92 -7.40 2.60
C LEU A 54 -0.08 -7.76 1.48
N ALA A 55 0.08 -8.93 0.86
CA ALA A 55 -0.73 -9.37 -0.28
C ALA A 55 -2.20 -9.59 0.09
N LEU A 56 -2.48 -10.15 1.28
CA LEU A 56 -3.86 -10.40 1.73
C LEU A 56 -4.65 -9.12 2.01
N GLY A 57 -3.99 -8.01 2.32
CA GLY A 57 -4.65 -6.71 2.53
C GLY A 57 -4.57 -5.75 1.34
N GLY A 58 -4.01 -6.20 0.21
CA GLY A 58 -3.87 -5.39 -1.00
C GLY A 58 -2.42 -5.22 -1.42
N GLY A 59 -1.62 -4.47 -0.66
CA GLY A 59 -0.21 -4.21 -0.95
C GLY A 59 -0.03 -3.08 -1.96
N TYR A 60 0.18 -1.88 -1.46
CA TYR A 60 0.46 -0.69 -2.26
C TYR A 60 1.97 -0.48 -2.42
N GLY A 61 2.42 -0.07 -3.60
CA GLY A 61 3.81 0.25 -3.89
C GLY A 61 3.99 1.23 -5.04
N LEU A 62 5.24 1.64 -5.29
CA LEU A 62 5.59 2.69 -6.27
C LEU A 62 5.40 2.29 -7.75
N ALA A 63 4.90 1.10 -8.03
CA ALA A 63 4.44 0.67 -9.35
C ALA A 63 2.92 0.42 -9.41
N ALA A 64 2.21 0.70 -8.31
CA ALA A 64 0.79 0.32 -8.19
C ALA A 64 -0.10 1.00 -9.23
N ARG A 65 0.14 2.27 -9.57
CA ARG A 65 -0.67 2.97 -10.56
C ARG A 65 -0.59 2.36 -11.96
N ALA A 66 0.55 1.76 -12.30
CA ALA A 66 0.72 1.05 -13.58
C ALA A 66 0.15 -0.37 -13.55
N TRP A 67 0.41 -1.11 -12.47
CA TRP A 67 0.18 -2.57 -12.43
C TRP A 67 -0.94 -3.02 -11.49
N GLY A 68 -1.47 -2.15 -10.66
CA GLY A 68 -2.39 -2.50 -9.59
C GLY A 68 -1.69 -2.76 -8.26
N LEU A 69 -2.42 -3.23 -7.28
CA LEU A 69 -1.91 -3.64 -5.99
C LEU A 69 -1.23 -5.02 -6.07
N THR A 70 -0.42 -5.38 -5.09
CA THR A 70 0.16 -6.75 -5.01
C THR A 70 -0.92 -7.83 -5.15
N ALA A 71 -2.09 -7.63 -4.53
CA ALA A 71 -3.22 -8.55 -4.60
C ALA A 71 -3.78 -8.73 -6.01
N ASP A 72 -3.65 -7.72 -6.90
CA ASP A 72 -4.14 -7.80 -8.28
C ASP A 72 -3.27 -8.73 -9.14
N ASP A 73 -2.00 -8.91 -8.78
CA ASP A 73 -1.10 -9.85 -9.43
C ASP A 73 -1.19 -11.28 -8.86
N VAL A 74 -1.88 -11.48 -7.73
CA VAL A 74 -2.09 -12.83 -7.20
C VAL A 74 -3.05 -13.60 -8.09
N VAL A 75 -2.60 -14.75 -8.60
CA VAL A 75 -3.39 -15.63 -9.49
C VAL A 75 -3.85 -16.90 -8.78
N ALA A 76 -3.18 -17.33 -7.72
CA ALA A 76 -3.63 -18.42 -6.87
C ALA A 76 -3.01 -18.30 -5.47
N ILE A 77 -3.71 -18.85 -4.47
CA ILE A 77 -3.24 -18.92 -3.08
C ILE A 77 -3.40 -20.36 -2.59
N THR A 78 -2.39 -20.87 -1.88
CA THR A 78 -2.54 -22.07 -1.06
C THR A 78 -2.86 -21.65 0.37
N VAL A 79 -4.01 -22.06 0.88
CA VAL A 79 -4.53 -21.68 2.20
C VAL A 79 -4.90 -22.93 3.00
N VAL A 80 -4.65 -22.91 4.30
CA VAL A 80 -5.21 -23.87 5.27
C VAL A 80 -6.40 -23.22 5.92
N THR A 81 -7.58 -23.78 5.70
CA THR A 81 -8.86 -23.29 6.25
C THR A 81 -9.13 -23.83 7.65
N PRO A 82 -10.11 -23.28 8.40
CA PRO A 82 -10.40 -23.65 9.77
C PRO A 82 -10.71 -25.14 10.01
N ASP A 83 -11.18 -25.84 8.99
CA ASP A 83 -11.40 -27.31 9.01
C ASP A 83 -10.12 -28.13 8.86
N GLY A 84 -8.94 -27.48 8.84
CA GLY A 84 -7.62 -28.12 8.69
C GLY A 84 -7.28 -28.51 7.26
N LYS A 85 -8.15 -28.30 6.28
CA LYS A 85 -7.90 -28.69 4.89
C LYS A 85 -7.02 -27.67 4.17
N ARG A 86 -6.03 -28.17 3.43
CA ARG A 86 -5.22 -27.38 2.53
C ARG A 86 -5.94 -27.23 1.17
N ARG A 87 -6.22 -26.01 0.77
CA ARG A 87 -6.89 -25.67 -0.48
C ARG A 87 -5.98 -24.82 -1.37
N ARG A 88 -5.95 -25.09 -2.65
CA ARG A 88 -5.49 -24.15 -3.67
C ARG A 88 -6.71 -23.40 -4.19
N VAL A 89 -6.70 -22.10 -4.05
CA VAL A 89 -7.82 -21.24 -4.46
C VAL A 89 -7.37 -20.29 -5.56
N ASP A 90 -8.22 -20.10 -6.57
CA ASP A 90 -7.97 -19.23 -7.71
C ASP A 90 -9.32 -18.74 -8.30
N ALA A 91 -9.30 -18.07 -9.48
CA ALA A 91 -10.51 -17.55 -10.11
C ALA A 91 -11.55 -18.64 -10.48
N HIS A 92 -11.14 -19.92 -10.58
CA HIS A 92 -11.99 -21.03 -11.01
C HIS A 92 -12.28 -22.01 -9.86
N HIS A 93 -11.42 -22.09 -8.86
CA HIS A 93 -11.54 -23.02 -7.73
C HIS A 93 -11.66 -22.24 -6.42
N HIS A 94 -12.78 -22.40 -5.68
CA HIS A 94 -13.08 -21.64 -4.48
C HIS A 94 -12.98 -20.12 -4.74
N ALA A 95 -13.61 -19.66 -5.83
CA ALA A 95 -13.48 -18.28 -6.32
C ALA A 95 -13.95 -17.23 -5.31
N ASP A 96 -14.95 -17.57 -4.49
CA ASP A 96 -15.43 -16.73 -3.38
C ASP A 96 -14.35 -16.52 -2.31
N LEU A 97 -13.70 -17.60 -1.87
CA LEU A 97 -12.60 -17.55 -0.91
C LEU A 97 -11.38 -16.85 -1.50
N PHE A 98 -11.07 -17.11 -2.78
CA PHE A 98 -9.99 -16.41 -3.48
C PHE A 98 -10.22 -14.89 -3.53
N HIS A 99 -11.46 -14.47 -3.84
CA HIS A 99 -11.82 -13.06 -3.81
C HIS A 99 -11.65 -12.45 -2.41
N ALA A 100 -12.11 -13.15 -1.37
CA ALA A 100 -12.01 -12.68 0.01
C ALA A 100 -10.55 -12.55 0.49
N LEU A 101 -9.68 -13.49 0.12
CA LEU A 101 -8.26 -13.47 0.46
C LEU A 101 -7.47 -12.36 -0.26
N ARG A 102 -8.04 -11.70 -1.27
CA ARG A 102 -7.43 -10.62 -2.02
C ARG A 102 -7.95 -9.26 -1.54
N GLY A 103 -7.60 -8.86 -0.31
CA GLY A 103 -7.90 -7.53 0.22
C GLY A 103 -8.61 -7.46 1.56
N ALA A 104 -9.10 -8.58 2.09
CA ALA A 104 -9.76 -8.55 3.40
C ALA A 104 -8.79 -8.62 4.58
N GLY A 105 -7.48 -8.65 4.32
CA GLY A 105 -6.45 -8.76 5.35
C GLY A 105 -6.18 -10.20 5.78
N GLY A 106 -5.05 -10.38 6.46
CA GLY A 106 -4.61 -11.69 6.92
C GLY A 106 -5.41 -12.22 8.09
N GLY A 107 -5.58 -13.55 8.16
CA GLY A 107 -6.13 -14.24 9.33
C GLY A 107 -7.65 -14.33 9.40
N ASN A 108 -8.41 -13.76 8.45
CA ASN A 108 -9.87 -13.81 8.48
C ASN A 108 -10.48 -15.14 8.00
N PHE A 109 -9.87 -15.78 7.02
CA PHE A 109 -10.47 -16.95 6.34
C PHE A 109 -9.61 -18.21 6.40
N GLY A 110 -8.42 -18.11 6.95
CA GLY A 110 -7.45 -19.19 7.00
C GLY A 110 -6.01 -18.68 7.02
N ILE A 111 -5.08 -19.63 6.98
CA ILE A 111 -3.65 -19.36 6.95
C ILE A 111 -3.13 -19.55 5.52
N ALA A 112 -2.91 -18.45 4.80
CA ALA A 112 -2.24 -18.50 3.51
C ALA A 112 -0.78 -18.92 3.70
N THR A 113 -0.35 -19.92 2.95
CA THR A 113 1.01 -20.50 3.05
C THR A 113 1.87 -20.22 1.83
N ARG A 114 1.25 -20.02 0.66
CA ARG A 114 1.92 -19.77 -0.62
C ARG A 114 1.04 -18.95 -1.55
N PHE A 115 1.66 -18.10 -2.34
CA PHE A 115 1.04 -17.30 -3.38
C PHE A 115 1.68 -17.60 -4.73
N GLU A 116 0.88 -17.63 -5.79
CA GLU A 116 1.33 -17.61 -7.17
C GLU A 116 0.98 -16.24 -7.76
N LEU A 117 1.97 -15.57 -8.36
CA LEU A 117 1.80 -14.20 -8.89
C LEU A 117 2.17 -14.13 -10.36
N ARG A 118 1.53 -13.19 -11.04
CA ARG A 118 2.03 -12.63 -12.28
C ARG A 118 3.22 -11.72 -11.95
N VAL A 119 4.23 -11.74 -12.80
CA VAL A 119 5.44 -10.93 -12.67
C VAL A 119 5.53 -10.02 -13.90
N HIS A 120 5.77 -8.75 -13.65
CA HIS A 120 5.96 -7.74 -14.70
C HIS A 120 7.44 -7.64 -15.05
N HIS A 121 7.74 -7.37 -16.32
CA HIS A 121 9.10 -7.06 -16.74
C HIS A 121 9.41 -5.59 -16.43
N ALA A 122 10.44 -5.36 -15.63
CA ALA A 122 10.86 -4.03 -15.21
C ALA A 122 12.37 -3.99 -14.93
N PRO A 123 13.21 -3.96 -15.98
CA PRO A 123 14.65 -3.94 -15.77
C PRO A 123 15.14 -2.63 -15.16
N ARG A 124 14.47 -1.52 -15.48
CA ARG A 124 14.82 -0.16 -15.01
C ARG A 124 13.57 0.67 -14.74
N ALA A 125 13.75 1.74 -13.94
CA ALA A 125 12.76 2.79 -13.75
C ALA A 125 13.45 4.14 -13.52
N ALA A 126 12.82 5.22 -13.95
CA ALA A 126 13.18 6.57 -13.58
C ALA A 126 12.58 6.92 -12.19
N PHE A 127 13.20 7.84 -11.49
CA PHE A 127 12.76 8.30 -10.18
C PHE A 127 12.96 9.80 -10.01
N PHE A 128 12.22 10.36 -9.06
CA PHE A 128 12.44 11.72 -8.60
C PHE A 128 12.30 11.80 -7.08
N ARG A 129 12.96 12.78 -6.49
CA ARG A 129 12.79 13.19 -5.11
C ARG A 129 13.11 14.67 -4.98
N GLY A 130 12.38 15.35 -4.10
CA GLY A 130 12.64 16.75 -3.82
C GLY A 130 11.69 17.32 -2.80
N SER A 131 11.63 18.64 -2.74
CA SER A 131 10.80 19.39 -1.81
C SER A 131 9.83 20.32 -2.54
N LEU A 132 8.75 20.69 -1.86
CA LEU A 132 7.80 21.72 -2.27
C LEU A 132 7.72 22.77 -1.17
N PRO A 133 7.62 24.06 -1.52
CA PRO A 133 7.38 25.10 -0.55
C PRO A 133 5.93 25.10 -0.06
N GLY A 134 5.69 25.52 1.18
CA GLY A 134 4.34 25.69 1.72
C GLY A 134 3.53 24.42 1.80
N ALA A 135 3.41 23.81 2.98
CA ALA A 135 2.82 22.48 3.12
C ALA A 135 1.37 22.39 2.62
N ALA A 136 0.53 23.42 2.83
CA ALA A 136 -0.86 23.42 2.35
C ALA A 136 -0.95 23.54 0.81
N ASP A 137 -0.07 24.35 0.20
CA ASP A 137 0.03 24.51 -1.26
C ASP A 137 0.66 23.28 -1.90
N ALA A 138 1.62 22.64 -1.23
CA ALA A 138 2.19 21.38 -1.66
C ALA A 138 1.14 20.26 -1.73
N ILE A 139 0.24 20.16 -0.73
CA ILE A 139 -0.90 19.24 -0.80
C ILE A 139 -1.79 19.62 -1.98
N ALA A 140 -2.10 20.91 -2.21
CA ALA A 140 -2.92 21.36 -3.31
C ALA A 140 -2.34 20.96 -4.67
N ALA A 141 -1.06 21.27 -4.90
CA ALA A 141 -0.37 20.95 -6.15
C ALA A 141 -0.28 19.43 -6.37
N TRP A 142 0.07 18.67 -5.33
CA TRP A 142 0.22 17.22 -5.41
C TRP A 142 -1.11 16.51 -5.68
N GLN A 143 -2.19 16.84 -4.96
CA GLN A 143 -3.49 16.19 -5.13
C GLN A 143 -4.17 16.49 -6.46
N ALA A 144 -3.85 17.63 -7.08
CA ALA A 144 -4.32 17.99 -8.42
C ALA A 144 -3.54 17.24 -9.51
N TRP A 145 -2.27 16.93 -9.28
CA TRP A 145 -1.38 16.36 -10.28
C TRP A 145 -1.20 14.85 -10.15
N ALA A 146 -0.90 14.32 -8.95
CA ALA A 146 -0.42 12.95 -8.79
C ALA A 146 -1.43 11.87 -9.19
N PRO A 147 -2.74 11.97 -8.85
CA PRO A 147 -3.74 10.99 -9.28
C PRO A 147 -4.04 11.04 -10.78
N GLU A 148 -3.84 12.20 -11.42
CA GLU A 148 -4.25 12.46 -12.82
C GLU A 148 -3.09 12.29 -13.82
N THR A 149 -1.84 12.23 -13.33
CA THR A 149 -0.68 12.09 -14.22
C THR A 149 -0.61 10.71 -14.85
N ASP A 150 0.30 10.51 -15.81
CA ASP A 150 0.55 9.21 -16.46
C ASP A 150 0.55 8.07 -15.43
N PRO A 151 -0.24 7.01 -15.60
CA PRO A 151 -0.34 5.92 -14.63
C PRO A 151 0.96 5.14 -14.43
N ARG A 152 1.93 5.25 -15.35
CA ARG A 152 3.29 4.71 -15.15
C ARG A 152 4.07 5.45 -14.07
N LEU A 153 3.59 6.63 -13.62
CA LEU A 153 4.17 7.40 -12.53
C LEU A 153 3.35 7.21 -11.26
N THR A 154 4.00 6.74 -10.21
CA THR A 154 3.44 6.73 -8.85
C THR A 154 4.21 7.72 -7.99
N ALA A 155 3.49 8.62 -7.34
CA ALA A 155 4.06 9.70 -6.53
C ALA A 155 3.54 9.65 -5.10
N LEU A 156 4.41 9.99 -4.17
CA LEU A 156 4.14 10.13 -2.73
C LEU A 156 4.42 11.57 -2.31
N LEU A 157 3.67 12.04 -1.30
CA LEU A 157 3.94 13.30 -0.63
C LEU A 157 4.08 13.02 0.87
N GLN A 158 5.16 13.49 1.49
CA GLN A 158 5.44 13.33 2.90
C GLN A 158 5.51 14.70 3.56
N LEU A 159 4.83 14.83 4.71
CA LEU A 159 4.89 16.03 5.54
C LEU A 159 5.31 15.67 6.96
N GLY A 160 6.27 16.40 7.48
CA GLY A 160 6.70 16.32 8.87
C GLY A 160 6.13 17.47 9.73
N SER A 161 6.07 17.25 11.03
CA SER A 161 5.68 18.30 12.00
C SER A 161 6.71 19.44 12.09
N ASP A 162 7.91 19.23 11.58
CA ASP A 162 8.97 20.24 11.43
C ASP A 162 8.75 21.19 10.23
N GLY A 163 7.64 21.03 9.51
CA GLY A 163 7.32 21.77 8.28
C GLY A 163 8.00 21.21 7.03
N GLY A 164 8.77 20.13 7.15
CA GLY A 164 9.40 19.47 6.02
C GLY A 164 8.37 18.88 5.07
N VAL A 165 8.52 19.18 3.76
CA VAL A 165 7.69 18.64 2.69
C VAL A 165 8.59 17.91 1.70
N THR A 166 8.40 16.62 1.55
CA THR A 166 9.11 15.80 0.56
C THR A 166 8.12 15.24 -0.46
N VAL A 167 8.42 15.43 -1.74
CA VAL A 167 7.73 14.73 -2.83
C VAL A 167 8.70 13.76 -3.48
N LEU A 168 8.24 12.55 -3.74
CA LEU A 168 9.06 11.51 -4.37
C LEU A 168 8.20 10.58 -5.22
N GLY A 169 8.82 9.85 -6.11
CA GLY A 169 8.11 8.88 -6.93
C GLY A 169 8.97 8.14 -7.92
N GLN A 170 8.32 7.19 -8.57
CA GLN A 170 8.91 6.30 -9.56
C GLN A 170 8.09 6.29 -10.84
N TYR A 171 8.77 6.28 -11.95
CA TYR A 171 8.19 6.22 -13.29
C TYR A 171 8.72 5.02 -14.06
N LEU A 172 7.81 4.22 -14.59
CA LEU A 172 8.13 3.05 -15.41
C LEU A 172 8.33 3.48 -16.88
N GLY A 173 9.37 4.24 -17.11
CA GLY A 173 9.77 4.82 -18.40
C GLY A 173 11.10 5.54 -18.28
N SER A 174 11.41 6.38 -19.28
CA SER A 174 12.65 7.11 -19.34
C SER A 174 12.68 8.33 -18.41
N GLU A 175 13.89 8.77 -18.02
CA GLU A 175 14.08 9.97 -17.23
C GLU A 175 13.64 11.24 -18.00
N ALA A 176 13.79 11.26 -19.31
CA ALA A 176 13.35 12.38 -20.14
C ALA A 176 11.83 12.53 -20.15
N GLU A 177 11.09 11.43 -20.22
CA GLU A 177 9.62 11.44 -20.09
C GLU A 177 9.20 11.87 -18.69
N LEU A 178 9.83 11.32 -17.64
CA LEU A 178 9.60 11.73 -16.26
C LEU A 178 9.78 13.23 -16.08
N SER A 179 10.88 13.78 -16.61
CA SER A 179 11.19 15.23 -16.49
C SER A 179 10.07 16.11 -17.05
N ARG A 180 9.40 15.69 -18.13
CA ARG A 180 8.25 16.40 -18.70
C ARG A 180 7.02 16.31 -17.79
N LEU A 181 6.74 15.13 -17.23
CA LEU A 181 5.61 14.89 -16.32
C LEU A 181 5.72 15.70 -15.01
N LEU A 182 6.94 16.04 -14.59
CA LEU A 182 7.21 16.85 -13.39
C LEU A 182 7.01 18.37 -13.60
N GLY A 183 6.69 18.81 -14.81
CA GLY A 183 6.47 20.24 -15.12
C GLY A 183 5.49 20.95 -14.18
N PRO A 184 4.31 20.40 -13.86
CA PRO A 184 3.37 21.03 -12.92
C PRO A 184 3.96 21.24 -11.52
N LEU A 185 4.71 20.27 -10.98
CA LEU A 185 5.34 20.43 -9.67
C LEU A 185 6.46 21.49 -9.68
N ARG A 186 7.26 21.58 -10.76
CA ARG A 186 8.27 22.63 -10.92
C ARG A 186 7.63 24.03 -10.98
N ARG A 187 6.49 24.18 -11.67
CA ARG A 187 5.72 25.46 -11.66
C ARG A 187 5.17 25.79 -10.28
N ALA A 188 4.89 24.80 -9.44
CA ALA A 188 4.51 24.99 -8.05
C ALA A 188 5.72 25.24 -7.12
N GLY A 189 6.91 25.46 -7.66
CA GLY A 189 8.12 25.79 -6.90
C GLY A 189 8.90 24.57 -6.37
N ALA A 190 8.63 23.35 -6.88
CA ALA A 190 9.35 22.17 -6.44
C ALA A 190 10.83 22.19 -6.86
N SER A 191 11.73 21.91 -5.91
CA SER A 191 13.13 21.58 -6.15
C SER A 191 13.28 20.07 -6.27
N LEU A 192 13.57 19.56 -7.48
CA LEU A 192 13.51 18.13 -7.79
C LEU A 192 14.83 17.62 -8.37
N THR A 193 15.29 16.49 -7.82
CA THR A 193 16.35 15.66 -8.42
C THR A 193 15.72 14.48 -9.13
N THR A 194 16.18 14.17 -10.33
CA THR A 194 15.76 13.01 -11.13
C THR A 194 16.91 12.05 -11.35
N GLY A 195 16.61 10.84 -11.75
CA GLY A 195 17.60 9.83 -12.15
C GLY A 195 16.92 8.56 -12.65
N SER A 196 17.74 7.61 -13.06
CA SER A 196 17.28 6.28 -13.50
C SER A 196 18.13 5.19 -12.85
N SER A 197 17.51 4.09 -12.49
CA SER A 197 18.18 2.96 -11.86
C SER A 197 17.59 1.63 -12.34
N ALA A 198 18.33 0.53 -12.16
CA ALA A 198 17.73 -0.78 -12.22
C ALA A 198 16.60 -0.89 -11.15
N TYR A 199 15.52 -1.61 -11.47
CA TYR A 199 14.32 -1.64 -10.62
C TYR A 199 14.62 -2.16 -9.20
N GLY A 200 15.32 -3.29 -9.08
CA GLY A 200 15.63 -3.89 -7.78
C GLY A 200 16.43 -2.95 -6.86
N PRO A 201 17.59 -2.41 -7.29
CA PRO A 201 18.33 -1.40 -6.51
C PRO A 201 17.49 -0.17 -6.15
N LEU A 202 16.59 0.27 -7.03
CA LEU A 202 15.69 1.38 -6.73
C LEU A 202 14.72 1.04 -5.58
N GLN A 203 14.19 -0.19 -5.52
CA GLN A 203 13.35 -0.61 -4.39
C GLN A 203 14.13 -0.61 -3.06
N VAL A 204 15.40 -1.04 -3.07
CA VAL A 204 16.28 -0.95 -1.89
C VAL A 204 16.50 0.49 -1.45
N ARG A 205 16.64 1.41 -2.40
CA ARG A 205 16.75 2.85 -2.12
C ARG A 205 15.46 3.40 -1.46
N TRP A 206 14.28 3.03 -1.98
CA TRP A 206 13.00 3.44 -1.39
C TRP A 206 12.79 2.85 0.01
N ALA A 207 13.31 1.67 0.24
CA ALA A 207 13.28 0.99 1.53
C ALA A 207 14.24 1.61 2.57
N ASN A 208 15.10 2.54 2.16
CA ASN A 208 16.20 3.06 2.97
C ASN A 208 17.12 1.95 3.49
N GLY A 209 17.36 0.94 2.65
CA GLY A 209 18.18 -0.23 2.98
C GLY A 209 17.43 -1.55 2.92
N ARG A 210 18.04 -2.59 3.45
CA ARG A 210 17.52 -3.97 3.40
C ARG A 210 16.86 -4.43 4.71
N THR A 211 17.00 -3.64 5.75
CA THR A 211 16.46 -3.92 7.09
C THR A 211 15.76 -2.68 7.63
N SER A 212 14.77 -2.89 8.47
CA SER A 212 14.16 -1.83 9.24
C SER A 212 14.32 -2.11 10.72
N PRO A 213 14.67 -1.11 11.54
CA PRO A 213 14.67 -1.27 12.98
C PRO A 213 13.27 -1.63 13.47
N ARG A 214 13.19 -2.41 14.54
CA ARG A 214 11.92 -2.64 15.24
C ARG A 214 11.58 -1.40 16.05
N THR A 215 10.72 -0.58 15.51
CA THR A 215 10.28 0.65 16.16
C THR A 215 8.78 0.54 16.48
N ARG A 216 8.39 0.99 17.67
CA ARG A 216 6.97 1.16 17.99
C ARG A 216 6.46 2.36 17.22
N PHE A 217 5.30 2.23 16.64
CA PHE A 217 4.60 3.33 15.98
C PHE A 217 3.09 3.16 16.15
N SER A 218 2.37 4.25 16.03
CA SER A 218 0.93 4.25 15.88
C SER A 218 0.57 4.85 14.53
N ALA A 219 -0.43 4.28 13.88
CA ALA A 219 -0.87 4.72 12.57
C ALA A 219 -2.39 4.73 12.47
N LYS A 220 -2.90 5.66 11.64
CA LYS A 220 -4.27 5.70 11.14
C LYS A 220 -4.23 5.91 9.65
N SER A 221 -5.34 5.69 8.94
CA SER A 221 -5.39 5.94 7.51
C SER A 221 -6.77 6.39 7.04
N HIS A 222 -6.79 7.07 5.91
CA HIS A 222 -7.99 7.37 5.14
C HIS A 222 -7.79 7.08 3.66
N TYR A 223 -8.85 6.65 2.99
CA TYR A 223 -9.01 6.78 1.55
C TYR A 223 -9.80 8.06 1.26
N VAL A 224 -9.31 8.86 0.33
CA VAL A 224 -9.88 10.18 -0.01
C VAL A 224 -10.29 10.20 -1.47
N PRO A 225 -11.60 10.31 -1.78
CA PRO A 225 -12.12 10.25 -3.15
C PRO A 225 -12.05 11.61 -3.89
N HIS A 226 -11.92 12.71 -3.16
CA HIS A 226 -11.93 14.07 -3.73
C HIS A 226 -10.76 14.88 -3.18
N ALA A 227 -10.41 15.97 -3.87
CA ALA A 227 -9.39 16.90 -3.38
C ALA A 227 -9.84 17.56 -2.06
N LEU A 228 -8.95 17.62 -1.07
CA LEU A 228 -9.21 18.35 0.17
C LEU A 228 -9.37 19.86 -0.10
N PRO A 229 -10.41 20.50 0.43
CA PRO A 229 -10.60 21.94 0.33
C PRO A 229 -9.47 22.74 1.00
N ALA A 230 -9.30 24.00 0.63
CA ALA A 230 -8.24 24.88 1.14
C ALA A 230 -8.24 24.96 2.67
N HIS A 231 -9.38 25.24 3.28
CA HIS A 231 -9.53 25.34 4.73
C HIS A 231 -9.16 24.04 5.47
N THR A 232 -9.43 22.88 4.85
CA THR A 232 -9.07 21.57 5.45
C THR A 232 -7.57 21.36 5.37
N ARG A 233 -6.91 21.70 4.27
CA ARG A 233 -5.44 21.61 4.13
C ARG A 233 -4.73 22.51 5.12
N GLU A 234 -5.18 23.78 5.26
CA GLU A 234 -4.63 24.73 6.20
C GLU A 234 -4.76 24.25 7.66
N ARG A 235 -5.95 23.76 8.05
CA ARG A 235 -6.17 23.19 9.39
C ARG A 235 -5.31 21.95 9.62
N LEU A 236 -5.17 21.08 8.62
CA LEU A 236 -4.36 19.85 8.69
C LEU A 236 -2.88 20.20 8.94
N VAL A 237 -2.35 21.18 8.21
CA VAL A 237 -0.96 21.64 8.35
C VAL A 237 -0.74 22.34 9.70
N ALA A 238 -1.67 23.20 10.13
CA ALA A 238 -1.58 23.87 11.42
C ALA A 238 -1.61 22.88 12.60
N GLU A 239 -2.43 21.82 12.51
CA GLU A 239 -2.46 20.76 13.52
C GLU A 239 -1.19 19.88 13.46
N LEU A 240 -0.69 19.57 12.25
CA LEU A 240 0.54 18.81 12.08
C LEU A 240 1.72 19.49 12.78
N ALA A 241 1.87 20.81 12.61
CA ALA A 241 2.93 21.61 13.24
C ALA A 241 2.88 21.62 14.78
N ARG A 242 1.72 21.31 15.37
CA ARG A 242 1.53 21.21 16.84
C ARG A 242 1.66 19.78 17.38
N SER A 243 1.89 18.82 16.49
CA SER A 243 1.97 17.39 16.82
C SER A 243 3.39 16.86 16.65
N ARG A 244 3.62 15.61 17.07
CA ARG A 244 4.81 14.82 16.75
C ARG A 244 4.46 13.71 15.77
N CYS A 245 3.70 14.08 14.75
CA CYS A 245 3.21 13.18 13.73
C CYS A 245 3.84 13.48 12.37
N SER A 246 3.64 12.57 11.44
CA SER A 246 3.92 12.76 10.03
C SER A 246 2.74 12.27 9.19
N LEU A 247 2.63 12.80 7.98
CA LEU A 247 1.63 12.41 7.00
C LEU A 247 2.32 11.86 5.77
N LEU A 248 1.77 10.77 5.24
CA LEU A 248 2.17 10.19 3.96
C LEU A 248 0.94 10.08 3.06
N PHE A 249 1.01 10.70 1.89
CA PHE A 249 -0.01 10.63 0.85
C PHE A 249 0.46 9.70 -0.26
N ASP A 250 -0.34 8.69 -0.59
CA ASP A 250 -0.08 7.73 -1.67
C ASP A 250 -1.09 7.94 -2.80
N ALA A 251 -0.62 8.26 -4.01
CA ALA A 251 -1.50 8.47 -5.15
C ALA A 251 -2.12 7.17 -5.66
N TYR A 252 -3.44 7.14 -5.75
CA TYR A 252 -4.20 6.09 -6.44
C TYR A 252 -4.58 6.56 -7.86
N GLY A 253 -5.40 5.82 -8.55
CA GLY A 253 -5.73 6.06 -9.96
C GLY A 253 -4.97 5.11 -10.90
N GLY A 254 -5.21 5.19 -12.21
CA GLY A 254 -4.71 4.19 -13.14
C GLY A 254 -5.18 2.78 -12.77
N SER A 255 -4.26 1.82 -12.69
CA SER A 255 -4.54 0.46 -12.23
C SER A 255 -4.62 0.33 -10.70
N ALA A 256 -4.06 1.29 -9.93
CA ALA A 256 -4.17 1.28 -8.46
C ALA A 256 -5.58 1.66 -8.04
N LYS A 257 -6.38 0.65 -7.73
CA LYS A 257 -7.71 0.81 -7.15
C LYS A 257 -7.72 0.19 -5.75
N ALA A 258 -8.01 0.99 -4.73
CA ALA A 258 -8.23 0.45 -3.40
C ALA A 258 -9.33 -0.62 -3.48
N ILE A 259 -9.09 -1.82 -2.95
CA ILE A 259 -9.89 -3.01 -3.27
C ILE A 259 -11.37 -2.81 -2.94
N HIS A 260 -11.64 -2.14 -1.82
CA HIS A 260 -13.00 -1.92 -1.34
C HIS A 260 -13.50 -0.47 -1.54
N HIS A 261 -12.63 0.45 -1.94
CA HIS A 261 -12.87 1.89 -2.11
C HIS A 261 -12.29 2.37 -3.45
N ARG A 262 -12.87 1.90 -4.55
CA ARG A 262 -12.31 2.03 -5.92
C ARG A 262 -12.29 3.46 -6.46
N ASP A 263 -13.01 4.36 -5.83
CA ASP A 263 -13.08 5.81 -6.12
C ASP A 263 -12.01 6.62 -5.38
N ALA A 264 -11.21 5.99 -4.52
CA ALA A 264 -10.10 6.68 -3.86
C ALA A 264 -9.11 7.25 -4.87
N ARG A 265 -8.84 8.55 -4.76
CA ARG A 265 -7.82 9.26 -5.55
C ARG A 265 -6.44 9.13 -4.90
N TYR A 266 -6.41 9.09 -3.58
CA TYR A 266 -5.21 8.86 -2.79
C TYR A 266 -5.56 8.32 -1.41
N SER A 267 -4.57 7.75 -0.73
CA SER A 267 -4.66 7.46 0.70
C SER A 267 -3.81 8.45 1.49
N ILE A 268 -4.18 8.65 2.76
CA ILE A 268 -3.36 9.36 3.73
C ILE A 268 -3.06 8.39 4.86
N GLN A 269 -1.79 8.19 5.17
CA GLN A 269 -1.33 7.56 6.40
C GLN A 269 -0.88 8.62 7.38
N TYR A 270 -1.37 8.52 8.60
CA TYR A 270 -0.98 9.34 9.75
C TYR A 270 -0.08 8.50 10.63
N LEU A 271 1.09 8.98 10.99
CA LEU A 271 2.11 8.23 11.71
C LEU A 271 2.67 9.01 12.89
N THR A 272 2.92 8.33 14.00
CA THR A 272 3.79 8.81 15.08
C THR A 272 4.69 7.68 15.57
N TYR A 273 5.96 7.99 15.76
CA TYR A 273 6.95 7.13 16.43
C TYR A 273 7.16 7.52 17.88
N ASP A 274 6.75 8.72 18.28
CA ASP A 274 6.95 9.32 19.59
C ASP A 274 5.74 9.17 20.53
N GLY A 275 4.76 8.34 20.13
CA GLY A 275 3.58 8.04 20.96
C GLY A 275 2.53 9.16 21.03
N ASP A 276 2.60 10.19 20.17
CA ASP A 276 1.58 11.25 20.11
C ASP A 276 0.28 10.77 19.47
N THR A 277 -0.41 9.85 20.15
CA THR A 277 -1.70 9.32 19.71
C THR A 277 -2.82 10.38 19.75
N ALA A 278 -2.69 11.39 20.59
CA ALA A 278 -3.65 12.49 20.64
C ALA A 278 -3.55 13.35 19.37
N GLY A 279 -2.34 13.70 18.92
CA GLY A 279 -2.10 14.38 17.65
C GLY A 279 -2.62 13.57 16.47
N LEU A 280 -2.36 12.25 16.45
CA LEU A 280 -2.92 11.36 15.41
C LEU A 280 -4.44 11.43 15.35
N ARG A 281 -5.14 11.40 16.49
CA ARG A 281 -6.61 11.48 16.53
C ARG A 281 -7.11 12.82 15.99
N ARG A 282 -6.47 13.94 16.35
CA ARG A 282 -6.88 15.28 15.86
C ARG A 282 -6.64 15.42 14.35
N LEU A 283 -5.49 15.00 13.85
CA LEU A 283 -5.19 15.00 12.41
C LEU A 283 -6.18 14.12 11.63
N HIS A 284 -6.45 12.91 12.11
CA HIS A 284 -7.41 11.99 11.51
C HIS A 284 -8.83 12.61 11.48
N ALA A 285 -9.28 13.23 12.57
CA ALA A 285 -10.60 13.86 12.67
C ALA A 285 -10.80 15.02 11.67
N ILE A 286 -9.73 15.76 11.32
CA ILE A 286 -9.80 16.86 10.34
C ILE A 286 -10.17 16.34 8.95
N VAL A 287 -9.66 15.19 8.56
CA VAL A 287 -9.86 14.62 7.21
C VAL A 287 -11.09 13.71 7.15
N ALA A 288 -11.57 13.18 8.27
CA ALA A 288 -12.67 12.21 8.32
C ALA A 288 -13.93 12.62 7.51
N PRO A 289 -14.38 13.90 7.47
CA PRO A 289 -15.54 14.30 6.65
C PRO A 289 -15.32 14.18 5.13
N HIS A 290 -14.07 14.04 4.69
CA HIS A 290 -13.67 13.97 3.28
C HIS A 290 -13.24 12.55 2.88
N ALA A 291 -13.29 11.58 3.80
CA ALA A 291 -12.83 10.23 3.59
C ALA A 291 -14.02 9.26 3.42
N ASN A 292 -13.81 8.20 2.65
CA ASN A 292 -14.80 7.14 2.46
C ASN A 292 -14.34 5.76 2.93
N GLY A 293 -13.14 5.64 3.48
CA GLY A 293 -12.61 4.38 3.97
C GLY A 293 -11.22 4.48 4.58
N ALA A 294 -10.69 3.31 4.96
CA ALA A 294 -9.36 3.15 5.54
C ALA A 294 -8.67 1.91 4.98
N TYR A 295 -7.33 1.88 5.05
CA TYR A 295 -6.53 0.77 4.56
C TYR A 295 -6.41 -0.33 5.61
N VAL A 296 -6.86 -1.55 5.27
CA VAL A 296 -6.92 -2.68 6.20
C VAL A 296 -5.56 -3.13 6.73
N ASN A 297 -4.45 -2.91 5.99
CA ASN A 297 -3.11 -3.21 6.49
C ASN A 297 -2.59 -2.20 7.53
N TYR A 298 -3.30 -1.09 7.74
CA TYR A 298 -3.06 -0.13 8.82
C TYR A 298 -4.17 -0.28 9.87
N ILE A 299 -4.21 -1.45 10.55
CA ILE A 299 -5.25 -1.74 11.53
C ILE A 299 -5.23 -0.70 12.65
N ASP A 300 -6.35 0.01 12.77
CA ASP A 300 -6.56 1.01 13.80
C ASP A 300 -7.54 0.47 14.86
N PRO A 301 -7.09 0.23 16.10
CA PRO A 301 -7.95 -0.28 17.17
C PRO A 301 -9.01 0.72 17.64
N GLU A 302 -8.86 2.01 17.29
CA GLU A 302 -9.80 3.08 17.67
C GLU A 302 -10.80 3.40 16.55
N LEU A 303 -10.69 2.81 15.36
CA LEU A 303 -11.54 3.13 14.23
C LEU A 303 -12.98 2.70 14.49
N HIS A 304 -13.88 3.68 14.62
CA HIS A 304 -15.30 3.44 14.70
C HIS A 304 -15.86 3.00 13.35
N GLY A 305 -16.84 2.10 13.33
CA GLY A 305 -17.43 1.60 12.08
C GLY A 305 -16.41 0.88 11.17
N TRP A 306 -15.33 0.34 11.73
CA TRP A 306 -14.18 -0.23 11.04
C TRP A 306 -14.54 -1.24 9.95
N ARG A 307 -15.62 -2.03 10.12
CA ARG A 307 -16.06 -2.99 9.11
C ARG A 307 -16.37 -2.31 7.79
N ARG A 308 -17.19 -1.25 7.80
CA ARG A 308 -17.49 -0.47 6.59
C ARG A 308 -16.31 0.36 6.14
N ALA A 309 -15.52 0.92 7.07
CA ALA A 309 -14.35 1.70 6.71
C ALA A 309 -13.28 0.86 5.98
N TYR A 310 -13.08 -0.41 6.35
CA TYR A 310 -12.14 -1.29 5.65
C TYR A 310 -12.74 -1.95 4.41
N TYR A 311 -14.00 -2.41 4.46
CA TYR A 311 -14.55 -3.32 3.45
C TYR A 311 -15.64 -2.71 2.57
N GLY A 312 -16.11 -1.50 2.90
CA GLY A 312 -17.11 -0.79 2.11
C GLY A 312 -18.34 -1.66 1.80
N ARG A 313 -18.74 -1.64 0.54
CA ARG A 313 -19.86 -2.46 0.02
C ARG A 313 -19.56 -3.96 -0.11
N ASN A 314 -18.30 -4.38 0.04
CA ASN A 314 -17.95 -5.79 -0.01
C ASN A 314 -18.15 -6.53 1.32
N LEU A 315 -18.49 -5.82 2.41
CA LEU A 315 -18.60 -6.39 3.74
C LEU A 315 -19.51 -7.61 3.79
N GLU A 316 -20.74 -7.49 3.29
CA GLU A 316 -21.74 -8.57 3.32
C GLU A 316 -21.25 -9.83 2.57
N ARG A 317 -20.58 -9.63 1.42
CA ARG A 317 -19.98 -10.73 0.67
C ARG A 317 -18.86 -11.42 1.46
N LEU A 318 -18.04 -10.64 2.15
CA LEU A 318 -16.95 -11.18 2.98
C LEU A 318 -17.49 -11.94 4.20
N GLU A 319 -18.55 -11.44 4.82
CA GLU A 319 -19.23 -12.11 5.94
C GLU A 319 -19.85 -13.45 5.48
N ALA A 320 -20.48 -13.50 4.30
CA ALA A 320 -20.98 -14.74 3.73
C ALA A 320 -19.88 -15.78 3.45
N VAL A 321 -18.72 -15.34 2.94
CA VAL A 321 -17.55 -16.20 2.76
C VAL A 321 -17.04 -16.72 4.10
N ARG A 322 -17.01 -15.86 5.13
CA ARG A 322 -16.60 -16.28 6.46
C ARG A 322 -17.54 -17.33 7.04
N GLU A 323 -18.84 -17.11 6.96
CA GLU A 323 -19.84 -18.07 7.43
C GLU A 323 -19.69 -19.44 6.76
N ARG A 324 -19.35 -19.46 5.47
CA ARG A 324 -19.13 -20.70 4.73
C ARG A 324 -17.87 -21.44 5.13
N TYR A 325 -16.75 -20.73 5.40
CA TYR A 325 -15.44 -21.36 5.62
C TYR A 325 -15.00 -21.40 7.08
N ASP A 326 -15.57 -20.57 7.95
CA ASP A 326 -15.28 -20.48 9.39
C ASP A 326 -16.54 -20.20 10.23
N PRO A 327 -17.59 -21.06 10.14
CA PRO A 327 -18.84 -20.86 10.88
C PRO A 327 -18.61 -20.83 12.40
N ASP A 328 -17.66 -21.62 12.88
CA ASP A 328 -17.29 -21.69 14.31
C ASP A 328 -16.42 -20.51 14.77
N ARG A 329 -16.09 -19.59 13.89
CA ARG A 329 -15.20 -18.43 14.15
C ARG A 329 -13.90 -18.81 14.84
N ARG A 330 -13.22 -19.85 14.35
CA ARG A 330 -11.94 -20.36 14.88
C ARG A 330 -10.81 -19.36 14.66
N PHE A 331 -10.82 -18.61 13.52
CA PHE A 331 -9.90 -17.51 13.25
C PHE A 331 -10.51 -16.20 13.73
N ARG A 332 -10.13 -15.77 14.93
CA ARG A 332 -10.61 -14.53 15.53
C ARG A 332 -9.48 -13.72 16.13
N PHE A 333 -9.55 -12.42 15.92
CA PHE A 333 -8.67 -11.41 16.50
C PHE A 333 -9.41 -10.07 16.55
N PRO A 334 -8.93 -9.08 17.31
CA PRO A 334 -9.53 -7.73 17.27
C PRO A 334 -9.59 -7.20 15.85
N ARG A 335 -10.75 -6.76 15.37
CA ARG A 335 -11.02 -6.31 14.00
C ARG A 335 -11.04 -7.43 12.93
N SER A 336 -11.21 -8.69 13.30
CA SER A 336 -11.57 -9.74 12.32
C SER A 336 -13.01 -9.59 11.84
N ILE A 337 -13.28 -9.97 10.58
CA ILE A 337 -14.63 -10.02 10.00
C ILE A 337 -15.53 -10.95 10.79
#